data_c810a599e25f0628ef1c17c1226919ef
#
_entry.id   c810a599e25f0628ef1c17c1226919ef
#
_cell.length_a   1.000
_cell.length_b   1.000
_cell.length_c   1.000
_cell.angle_alpha   90.00
_cell.angle_beta   90.00
_cell.angle_gamma   90.00
#
_symmetry.space_group_name_H-M   'P 1'
#
loop_
_entity.id
_entity.type
_entity.pdbx_description
1 polymer ?
#
loop_
_entity_poly.entity_id
_entity_poly.type
_entity_poly.pdbx_seq_one_letter_code
_entity_poly.pdbx_strand_id
1 'polypeptide(L)'
;MHTWARVGACGAALTVVMTPVTAVEMTRAAAEAGTIVVLDSDLRRCDFSLISTDPMVAHPGLGTGTAVISHSGSSATAEVHLVDAPEPGTHFDVGLIQEPRPSSATCGPGDPGTAYSGFDTDAAGSGTVTIKEGIRPGTTGVWVIVERANPNSQNPAEFYTSEFVAPVSPS
;
A
#
# COMPACT_ATOMS: atom_id res chain seq x y z
N MET A 1 61.11 -44.16 -62.45
CA MET A 1 61.52 -42.77 -62.20
C MET A 1 60.33 -42.10 -61.59
N HIS A 2 60.40 -41.87 -60.31
CA HIS A 2 59.23 -41.45 -59.54
C HIS A 2 59.34 -39.95 -59.16
N THR A 3 58.41 -39.14 -59.63
CA THR A 3 58.25 -37.73 -59.29
C THR A 3 57.23 -37.57 -58.15
N TRP A 4 57.68 -37.06 -57.03
CA TRP A 4 56.87 -36.75 -55.89
C TRP A 4 56.32 -35.34 -55.98
N ALA A 5 54.99 -35.20 -55.99
CA ALA A 5 54.32 -33.89 -55.89
C ALA A 5 54.12 -33.56 -54.39
N ARG A 6 54.59 -32.38 -53.99
CA ARG A 6 54.37 -31.84 -52.66
C ARG A 6 53.03 -31.05 -52.66
N VAL A 7 52.10 -31.49 -51.81
CA VAL A 7 50.87 -30.77 -51.52
C VAL A 7 51.14 -29.78 -50.38
N GLY A 8 50.99 -28.52 -50.65
CA GLY A 8 51.03 -27.46 -49.63
C GLY A 8 49.68 -27.33 -48.92
N ALA A 9 49.69 -27.44 -47.59
CA ALA A 9 48.53 -27.20 -46.76
C ALA A 9 48.48 -25.70 -46.39
N CYS A 10 47.43 -25.01 -46.90
CA CYS A 10 47.07 -23.67 -46.44
C CYS A 10 46.26 -23.81 -45.13
N GLY A 11 46.88 -23.42 -43.98
CA GLY A 11 46.19 -23.29 -42.75
C GLY A 11 45.44 -21.94 -42.67
N ALA A 12 44.13 -22.00 -42.65
CA ALA A 12 43.30 -20.81 -42.35
C ALA A 12 43.16 -20.69 -40.83
N ALA A 13 43.78 -19.64 -40.28
CA ALA A 13 43.58 -19.28 -38.88
C ALA A 13 42.26 -18.56 -38.72
N LEU A 14 41.28 -19.21 -38.06
CA LEU A 14 40.03 -18.62 -37.62
C LEU A 14 40.30 -17.83 -36.33
N THR A 15 40.33 -16.53 -36.39
CA THR A 15 40.32 -15.65 -35.23
C THR A 15 38.90 -15.52 -34.72
N VAL A 16 38.62 -16.17 -33.62
CA VAL A 16 37.35 -16.00 -32.89
C VAL A 16 37.42 -14.69 -32.10
N VAL A 17 36.71 -13.68 -32.56
CA VAL A 17 36.50 -12.42 -31.82
C VAL A 17 35.44 -12.68 -30.76
N MET A 18 35.87 -12.87 -29.50
CA MET A 18 34.97 -12.85 -28.36
C MET A 18 34.58 -11.43 -28.06
N THR A 19 33.35 -11.05 -28.40
CA THR A 19 32.72 -9.81 -27.89
C THR A 19 32.34 -10.02 -26.44
N PRO A 20 32.71 -9.12 -25.51
CA PRO A 20 32.23 -9.20 -24.15
C PRO A 20 30.72 -8.89 -24.15
N VAL A 21 29.91 -9.87 -23.79
CA VAL A 21 28.51 -9.67 -23.46
C VAL A 21 28.49 -8.92 -22.12
N THR A 22 28.29 -7.60 -22.20
CA THR A 22 27.95 -6.83 -21.00
C THR A 22 26.59 -7.31 -20.52
N ALA A 23 26.59 -8.10 -19.44
CA ALA A 23 25.38 -8.41 -18.72
C ALA A 23 24.81 -7.08 -18.16
N VAL A 24 23.77 -6.57 -18.80
CA VAL A 24 22.94 -5.53 -18.21
C VAL A 24 22.19 -6.23 -17.07
N GLU A 25 22.69 -6.08 -15.86
CA GLU A 25 21.92 -6.41 -14.68
C GLU A 25 20.71 -5.50 -14.65
N MET A 26 19.59 -5.98 -15.18
CA MET A 26 18.29 -5.43 -14.88
C MET A 26 18.04 -5.70 -13.40
N THR A 27 18.35 -4.71 -12.56
CA THR A 27 17.84 -4.63 -11.21
C THR A 27 16.31 -4.55 -11.36
N ARG A 28 15.63 -5.69 -11.35
CA ARG A 28 14.20 -5.73 -11.08
C ARG A 28 14.06 -5.16 -9.68
N ALA A 29 13.60 -3.90 -9.59
CA ALA A 29 12.95 -3.46 -8.39
C ALA A 29 11.79 -4.44 -8.20
N ALA A 30 11.95 -5.39 -7.27
CA ALA A 30 10.85 -6.20 -6.81
C ALA A 30 9.84 -5.19 -6.25
N ALA A 31 8.72 -5.01 -6.93
CA ALA A 31 7.58 -4.39 -6.31
C ALA A 31 7.28 -5.28 -5.10
N GLU A 32 7.52 -4.77 -3.89
CA GLU A 32 7.18 -5.50 -2.69
C GLU A 32 5.69 -5.80 -2.77
N ALA A 33 5.37 -7.08 -2.69
CA ALA A 33 3.99 -7.53 -2.69
C ALA A 33 3.29 -6.83 -1.53
N GLY A 34 2.25 -6.04 -1.83
CA GLY A 34 1.52 -5.29 -0.82
C GLY A 34 0.92 -6.23 0.22
N THR A 35 0.85 -5.78 1.46
CA THR A 35 0.16 -6.47 2.55
C THR A 35 -1.34 -6.22 2.41
N ILE A 36 -2.12 -7.30 2.28
CA ILE A 36 -3.58 -7.21 2.28
C ILE A 36 -4.06 -7.16 3.72
N VAL A 37 -4.86 -6.15 4.05
CA VAL A 37 -5.44 -5.93 5.36
C VAL A 37 -6.96 -5.86 5.20
N VAL A 38 -7.68 -6.60 6.03
CA VAL A 38 -9.13 -6.48 6.15
C VAL A 38 -9.47 -5.25 6.97
N LEU A 39 -10.57 -4.60 6.64
CA LEU A 39 -11.10 -3.46 7.38
C LEU A 39 -12.28 -3.92 8.23
N ASP A 40 -12.13 -3.79 9.53
CA ASP A 40 -13.15 -4.15 10.52
C ASP A 40 -13.88 -2.91 11.04
N SER A 41 -15.12 -3.09 11.52
CA SER A 41 -15.91 -2.02 12.14
C SER A 41 -15.50 -1.77 13.60
N ASP A 42 -14.21 -1.79 13.88
CA ASP A 42 -13.62 -1.49 15.17
C ASP A 42 -13.15 -0.04 15.21
N LEU A 43 -13.63 0.75 16.16
CA LEU A 43 -13.14 2.12 16.32
C LEU A 43 -11.80 2.12 17.05
N ARG A 44 -10.79 2.74 16.46
CA ARG A 44 -9.44 2.85 17.01
C ARG A 44 -9.03 4.28 17.28
N ARG A 45 -8.16 4.46 18.28
CA ARG A 45 -7.47 5.73 18.50
C ARG A 45 -6.31 5.90 17.53
N CYS A 46 -5.75 7.08 17.52
CA CYS A 46 -4.61 7.42 16.67
C CYS A 46 -3.35 6.58 16.94
N ASP A 47 -3.23 5.97 18.12
CA ASP A 47 -2.18 5.03 18.51
C ASP A 47 -2.56 3.56 18.25
N PHE A 48 -3.53 3.36 17.38
CA PHE A 48 -4.08 2.05 17.01
C PHE A 48 -4.76 1.28 18.16
N SER A 49 -4.85 1.80 19.36
CA SER A 49 -5.56 1.14 20.46
C SER A 49 -7.08 1.14 20.22
N LEU A 50 -7.74 0.03 20.56
CA LEU A 50 -9.19 -0.08 20.47
C LEU A 50 -9.87 0.89 21.43
N ILE A 51 -10.91 1.55 20.93
CA ILE A 51 -11.86 2.27 21.78
C ILE A 51 -12.86 1.23 22.24
N SER A 52 -12.80 0.90 23.54
CA SER A 52 -13.80 0.03 24.16
C SER A 52 -15.18 0.67 23.98
N THR A 53 -16.06 -0.02 23.28
CA THR A 53 -17.36 0.50 22.86
C THR A 53 -18.21 0.85 24.07
N ASP A 54 -18.45 2.13 24.27
CA ASP A 54 -19.63 2.62 24.95
C ASP A 54 -20.83 2.38 23.99
N PRO A 55 -22.01 1.96 24.48
CA PRO A 55 -23.22 1.78 23.65
C PRO A 55 -23.69 3.06 22.92
N MET A 56 -23.01 4.16 23.12
CA MET A 56 -23.23 5.43 22.43
C MET A 56 -22.40 5.60 21.14
N VAL A 57 -21.51 4.68 20.82
CA VAL A 57 -20.76 4.72 19.55
C VAL A 57 -21.65 4.26 18.41
N ALA A 58 -21.58 4.96 17.30
CA ALA A 58 -22.34 4.69 16.08
C ALA A 58 -22.32 3.20 15.70
N HIS A 59 -23.39 2.77 15.04
CA HIS A 59 -23.55 1.39 14.60
C HIS A 59 -22.32 0.93 13.79
N PRO A 60 -21.88 -0.31 13.99
CA PRO A 60 -20.84 -0.88 13.14
C PRO A 60 -21.30 -0.80 11.69
N GLY A 61 -20.38 -0.45 10.80
CA GLY A 61 -20.64 -0.42 9.37
C GLY A 61 -21.15 -1.76 8.86
N LEU A 62 -22.05 -1.72 7.89
CA LEU A 62 -22.60 -2.92 7.24
C LEU A 62 -21.78 -3.32 6.01
N GLY A 63 -20.82 -2.50 5.62
CA GLY A 63 -19.93 -2.73 4.50
C GLY A 63 -18.81 -3.73 4.81
N THR A 64 -18.10 -4.09 3.77
CA THR A 64 -16.87 -4.88 3.83
C THR A 64 -15.77 -4.17 3.08
N GLY A 65 -14.58 -4.14 3.62
CA GLY A 65 -13.46 -3.43 3.01
C GLY A 65 -12.13 -4.18 3.13
N THR A 66 -11.25 -3.83 2.24
CA THR A 66 -9.85 -4.27 2.25
C THR A 66 -8.93 -3.12 1.88
N ALA A 67 -7.72 -3.15 2.39
CA ALA A 67 -6.64 -2.28 1.94
C ALA A 67 -5.45 -3.11 1.48
N VAL A 68 -4.85 -2.74 0.35
CA VAL A 68 -3.55 -3.26 -0.06
C VAL A 68 -2.51 -2.21 0.28
N ILE A 69 -1.70 -2.49 1.30
CA ILE A 69 -0.67 -1.57 1.79
C ILE A 69 0.68 -2.02 1.25
N SER A 70 1.34 -1.14 0.54
CA SER A 70 2.69 -1.34 0.02
C SER A 70 3.60 -0.18 0.40
N HIS A 71 4.90 -0.41 0.40
CA HIS A 71 5.88 0.66 0.57
C HIS A 71 6.96 0.55 -0.51
N SER A 72 7.51 1.69 -0.90
CA SER A 72 8.61 1.75 -1.86
C SER A 72 9.51 2.93 -1.52
N GLY A 73 10.77 2.62 -1.19
CA GLY A 73 11.71 3.62 -0.71
C GLY A 73 11.17 4.34 0.54
N SER A 74 10.98 5.65 0.43
CA SER A 74 10.49 6.49 1.53
C SER A 74 8.98 6.77 1.49
N SER A 75 8.20 5.97 0.78
CA SER A 75 6.74 6.19 0.67
C SER A 75 5.95 4.93 1.00
N ALA A 76 4.85 5.10 1.72
CA ALA A 76 3.80 4.08 1.88
C ALA A 76 2.61 4.43 0.98
N THR A 77 1.96 3.41 0.44
CA THR A 77 0.77 3.54 -0.40
C THR A 77 -0.28 2.56 0.10
N ALA A 78 -1.52 3.01 0.23
CA ALA A 78 -2.66 2.17 0.50
C ALA A 78 -3.66 2.30 -0.65
N GLU A 79 -4.06 1.17 -1.23
CA GLU A 79 -5.20 1.08 -2.14
C GLU A 79 -6.35 0.48 -1.34
N VAL A 80 -7.39 1.27 -1.12
CA VAL A 80 -8.53 0.93 -0.28
C VAL A 80 -9.73 0.66 -1.16
N HIS A 81 -10.41 -0.45 -0.91
CA HIS A 81 -11.66 -0.83 -1.54
C HIS A 81 -12.71 -1.10 -0.47
N LEU A 82 -13.85 -0.44 -0.59
CA LEU A 82 -15.01 -0.63 0.29
C LEU A 82 -16.23 -0.99 -0.54
N VAL A 83 -17.05 -1.90 -0.03
CA VAL A 83 -18.38 -2.21 -0.55
C VAL A 83 -19.38 -2.04 0.57
N ASP A 84 -20.22 -1.02 0.46
CA ASP A 84 -21.34 -0.71 1.36
C ASP A 84 -22.64 -0.61 0.53
N ALA A 85 -23.13 -1.75 0.12
CA ALA A 85 -24.25 -1.87 -0.81
C ALA A 85 -25.54 -1.11 -0.40
N PRO A 86 -25.86 -0.95 0.90
CA PRO A 86 -27.02 -0.15 1.31
C PRO A 86 -26.88 1.35 1.11
N GLU A 87 -25.66 1.85 0.87
CA GLU A 87 -25.33 3.28 0.91
C GLU A 87 -24.68 3.77 -0.40
N PRO A 88 -25.37 3.67 -1.56
CA PRO A 88 -24.86 4.22 -2.82
C PRO A 88 -24.81 5.76 -2.79
N GLY A 89 -23.78 6.33 -3.41
CA GLY A 89 -23.57 7.79 -3.47
C GLY A 89 -23.14 8.41 -2.14
N THR A 90 -22.66 7.61 -1.22
CA THR A 90 -22.18 8.06 0.09
C THR A 90 -20.71 8.41 0.03
N HIS A 91 -20.33 9.54 0.62
CA HIS A 91 -18.95 9.97 0.76
C HIS A 91 -18.29 9.34 1.97
N PHE A 92 -17.08 8.79 1.76
CA PHE A 92 -16.20 8.31 2.79
C PHE A 92 -14.85 9.03 2.73
N ASP A 93 -14.39 9.51 3.88
CA ASP A 93 -13.03 9.96 4.08
C ASP A 93 -12.14 8.78 4.44
N VAL A 94 -10.93 8.74 3.88
CA VAL A 94 -9.97 7.66 4.10
C VAL A 94 -8.66 8.23 4.58
N GLY A 95 -8.16 7.74 5.70
CA GLY A 95 -6.88 8.11 6.30
C GLY A 95 -5.87 6.98 6.25
N LEU A 96 -4.62 7.30 5.88
CA LEU A 96 -3.44 6.45 6.04
C LEU A 96 -2.61 7.03 7.17
N ILE A 97 -2.42 6.27 8.25
CA ILE A 97 -1.86 6.74 9.51
C ILE A 97 -0.59 5.95 9.84
N GLN A 98 0.49 6.66 10.17
CA GLN A 98 1.79 6.07 10.49
C GLN A 98 1.96 5.84 11.98
N GLU A 99 2.56 4.70 12.35
CA GLU A 99 2.90 4.29 13.72
C GLU A 99 4.44 4.18 13.91
N PRO A 100 4.94 4.35 15.16
CA PRO A 100 4.22 4.56 16.42
C PRO A 100 3.76 6.01 16.64
N ARG A 101 2.65 6.15 17.35
CA ARG A 101 2.12 7.44 17.83
C ARG A 101 1.88 7.37 19.34
N PRO A 102 2.10 8.47 20.08
CA PRO A 102 1.64 8.54 21.48
C PRO A 102 0.12 8.62 21.53
N SER A 103 -0.49 8.08 22.58
CA SER A 103 -1.95 8.07 22.79
C SER A 103 -2.60 9.47 22.84
N SER A 104 -1.79 10.51 23.07
CA SER A 104 -2.23 11.90 23.05
C SER A 104 -2.14 12.57 21.69
N ALA A 105 -1.60 11.88 20.67
CA ALA A 105 -1.49 12.45 19.33
C ALA A 105 -2.84 12.46 18.63
N THR A 106 -3.01 13.47 17.77
CA THR A 106 -4.10 13.51 16.79
C THR A 106 -3.65 12.83 15.50
N CYS A 107 -4.59 12.40 14.68
CA CYS A 107 -4.33 11.77 13.40
C CYS A 107 -5.31 12.21 12.30
N GLY A 108 -5.83 13.42 12.41
CA GLY A 108 -6.70 14.03 11.42
C GLY A 108 -5.96 14.51 10.16
N PRO A 109 -6.70 15.05 9.19
CA PRO A 109 -6.13 15.64 7.99
C PRO A 109 -5.13 16.78 8.33
N GLY A 110 -3.90 16.67 7.79
CA GLY A 110 -2.83 17.65 8.03
C GLY A 110 -1.95 17.38 9.25
N ASP A 111 -2.28 16.40 10.07
CA ASP A 111 -1.40 16.00 11.17
C ASP A 111 -0.15 15.27 10.61
N PRO A 112 1.01 15.42 11.28
CA PRO A 112 2.24 14.77 10.81
C PRO A 112 2.11 13.23 10.74
N GLY A 113 2.47 12.65 9.60
CA GLY A 113 2.39 11.19 9.36
C GLY A 113 0.97 10.70 9.15
N THR A 114 0.14 11.55 8.56
CA THR A 114 -1.19 11.19 8.09
C THR A 114 -1.39 11.71 6.67
N ALA A 115 -2.04 10.92 5.83
CA ALA A 115 -2.55 11.36 4.55
C ALA A 115 -4.04 11.04 4.49
N TYR A 116 -4.79 11.93 3.88
CA TYR A 116 -6.23 11.77 3.71
C TYR A 116 -6.64 11.94 2.26
N SER A 117 -7.63 11.18 1.86
CA SER A 117 -8.33 11.27 0.58
C SER A 117 -9.76 10.80 0.81
N GLY A 118 -10.59 10.86 -0.20
CA GLY A 118 -11.96 10.36 -0.10
C GLY A 118 -12.43 9.77 -1.40
N PHE A 119 -13.58 9.11 -1.34
CA PHE A 119 -14.31 8.60 -2.49
C PHE A 119 -15.82 8.64 -2.22
N ASP A 120 -16.60 8.65 -3.30
CA ASP A 120 -18.03 8.44 -3.23
C ASP A 120 -18.34 7.03 -3.73
N THR A 121 -19.24 6.31 -3.04
CA THR A 121 -19.70 5.01 -3.48
C THR A 121 -20.49 5.10 -4.77
N ASP A 122 -20.32 4.15 -5.67
CA ASP A 122 -21.08 4.04 -6.91
C ASP A 122 -22.52 3.54 -6.67
N ALA A 123 -23.27 3.30 -7.75
CA ALA A 123 -24.64 2.79 -7.68
C ALA A 123 -24.75 1.40 -7.04
N ALA A 124 -23.67 0.65 -6.96
CA ALA A 124 -23.60 -0.64 -6.29
C ALA A 124 -23.12 -0.52 -4.83
N GLY A 125 -22.86 0.70 -4.33
CA GLY A 125 -22.28 0.96 -3.02
C GLY A 125 -20.79 0.64 -2.93
N SER A 126 -20.07 0.63 -4.04
CA SER A 126 -18.65 0.30 -4.09
C SER A 126 -17.79 1.53 -4.32
N GLY A 127 -16.65 1.61 -3.68
CA GLY A 127 -15.68 2.69 -3.89
C GLY A 127 -14.25 2.24 -3.70
N THR A 128 -13.33 2.95 -4.36
CA THR A 128 -11.89 2.68 -4.27
C THR A 128 -11.13 3.99 -4.27
N VAL A 129 -10.08 4.06 -3.45
CA VAL A 129 -9.17 5.20 -3.42
C VAL A 129 -7.73 4.72 -3.17
N THR A 130 -6.78 5.42 -3.76
CA THR A 130 -5.34 5.21 -3.50
C THR A 130 -4.79 6.42 -2.75
N ILE A 131 -4.14 6.17 -1.62
CA ILE A 131 -3.48 7.19 -0.79
C ILE A 131 -2.00 6.88 -0.75
N LYS A 132 -1.19 7.94 -0.82
CA LYS A 132 0.27 7.83 -0.72
C LYS A 132 0.79 8.88 0.26
N GLU A 133 1.72 8.46 1.12
CA GLU A 133 2.35 9.33 2.11
C GLU A 133 3.85 9.04 2.24
N GLY A 134 4.63 10.07 2.53
CA GLY A 134 6.05 9.93 2.86
C GLY A 134 6.23 9.25 4.22
N ILE A 135 7.08 8.23 4.29
CA ILE A 135 7.40 7.54 5.54
C ILE A 135 8.29 8.44 6.40
N ARG A 136 7.85 8.77 7.59
CA ARG A 136 8.60 9.57 8.56
C ARG A 136 9.70 8.74 9.22
N PRO A 137 10.81 9.36 9.63
CA PRO A 137 11.81 8.68 10.43
C PRO A 137 11.20 8.05 11.70
N GLY A 138 11.50 6.78 11.94
CA GLY A 138 10.98 6.03 13.07
C GLY A 138 9.61 5.37 12.87
N THR A 139 8.98 5.53 11.71
CA THR A 139 7.77 4.78 11.37
C THR A 139 8.09 3.31 11.21
N THR A 140 7.33 2.46 11.89
CA THR A 140 7.46 1.00 11.85
C THR A 140 6.29 0.33 11.15
N GLY A 141 5.16 1.05 10.98
CA GLY A 141 3.98 0.53 10.32
C GLY A 141 2.99 1.63 9.97
N VAL A 142 1.98 1.24 9.22
CA VAL A 142 0.86 2.10 8.83
C VAL A 142 -0.46 1.33 8.94
N TRP A 143 -1.54 2.06 9.14
CA TRP A 143 -2.88 1.52 9.16
C TRP A 143 -3.86 2.46 8.46
N VAL A 144 -5.03 1.97 8.13
CA VAL A 144 -6.06 2.69 7.38
C VAL A 144 -7.30 2.85 8.24
N ILE A 145 -7.91 4.04 8.17
CA ILE A 145 -9.25 4.31 8.65
C ILE A 145 -10.11 4.79 7.47
N VAL A 146 -11.36 4.34 7.43
CA VAL A 146 -12.40 4.80 6.51
C VAL A 146 -13.55 5.30 7.36
N GLU A 147 -13.99 6.53 7.14
CA GLU A 147 -15.00 7.17 7.97
C GLU A 147 -16.05 7.87 7.12
N ARG A 148 -17.29 7.76 7.54
CA ARG A 148 -18.38 8.64 7.09
C ARG A 148 -18.64 9.70 8.12
N ALA A 149 -18.58 10.97 7.71
CA ALA A 149 -18.83 12.08 8.60
C ALA A 149 -20.26 12.05 9.16
N ASN A 150 -20.40 12.41 10.44
CA ASN A 150 -21.68 12.59 11.09
C ASN A 150 -21.97 14.10 11.25
N PRO A 151 -22.97 14.66 10.58
CA PRO A 151 -23.26 16.09 10.65
C PRO A 151 -23.73 16.54 12.03
N ASN A 152 -24.09 15.62 12.92
CA ASN A 152 -24.65 15.92 14.25
C ASN A 152 -23.72 15.52 15.41
N SER A 153 -22.55 15.00 15.12
CA SER A 153 -21.61 14.48 16.13
C SER A 153 -20.17 14.60 15.65
N GLN A 154 -19.22 14.64 16.58
CA GLN A 154 -17.79 14.52 16.27
C GLN A 154 -17.36 13.06 16.05
N ASN A 155 -18.19 12.10 16.46
CA ASN A 155 -17.95 10.70 16.14
C ASN A 155 -18.44 10.42 14.72
N PRO A 156 -17.73 9.62 13.92
CA PRO A 156 -18.19 9.24 12.58
C PRO A 156 -19.55 8.54 12.65
N ALA A 157 -20.34 8.69 11.60
CA ALA A 157 -21.62 7.96 11.47
C ALA A 157 -21.37 6.48 11.18
N GLU A 158 -20.27 6.18 10.53
CA GLU A 158 -19.81 4.86 10.15
C GLU A 158 -18.30 4.84 10.02
N PHE A 159 -17.66 3.73 10.33
CA PHE A 159 -16.20 3.61 10.29
C PHE A 159 -15.76 2.17 10.05
N TYR A 160 -14.58 2.06 9.45
CA TYR A 160 -13.83 0.82 9.24
C TYR A 160 -12.35 1.09 9.50
N THR A 161 -11.65 0.20 10.17
CA THR A 161 -10.22 0.34 10.45
C THR A 161 -9.47 -0.95 10.11
N SER A 162 -8.20 -0.81 9.81
CA SER A 162 -7.32 -1.96 9.59
C SER A 162 -7.37 -2.92 10.78
N GLU A 163 -7.46 -4.22 10.50
CA GLU A 163 -7.39 -5.28 11.52
C GLU A 163 -6.04 -5.25 12.27
N PHE A 164 -4.97 -4.89 11.57
CA PHE A 164 -3.63 -4.73 12.15
C PHE A 164 -2.84 -3.59 11.49
N VAL A 165 -1.75 -3.18 12.14
CA VAL A 165 -0.77 -2.23 11.59
C VAL A 165 0.13 -2.97 10.62
N ALA A 166 0.05 -2.64 9.33
CA ALA A 166 0.91 -3.23 8.31
C ALA A 166 2.36 -2.72 8.49
N PRO A 167 3.35 -3.60 8.58
CA PRO A 167 4.74 -3.18 8.78
C PRO A 167 5.25 -2.44 7.53
N VAL A 168 6.01 -1.36 7.76
CA VAL A 168 6.81 -0.68 6.75
C VAL A 168 8.23 -0.60 7.25
N SER A 169 9.17 -1.06 6.45
CA SER A 169 10.58 -0.95 6.77
C SER A 169 11.17 0.22 6.00
N PRO A 170 11.68 1.27 6.66
CA PRO A 170 12.46 2.28 5.97
C PRO A 170 13.72 1.62 5.41
N SER A 171 13.95 1.79 4.13
CA SER A 171 15.18 1.34 3.43
C SER A 171 16.34 2.26 3.75
#